data_82eb35bb441fb94ae6addb910f0f07a1
#
_entry.id   82eb35bb441fb94ae6addb910f0f07a1
#
_cell.length_a   1.000
_cell.length_b   1.000
_cell.length_c   1.000
_cell.angle_alpha   90.00
_cell.angle_beta   90.00
_cell.angle_gamma   90.00
#
_symmetry.space_group_name_H-M   'P 1'
#
loop_
_entity.id
_entity.type
_entity.pdbx_description
1 polymer ?
#
loop_
_entity_poly.entity_id
_entity_poly.type
_entity_poly.pdbx_seq_one_letter_code
_entity_poly.pdbx_strand_id
1 'polypeptide(L)'
;MRQYLVFGIFLYISQKGRATSTEIAENFEISKRTVYRYVDALSFVGVPVICTQGRNGGISIMEGFKLDNLCFTKQEKSIIINALNKEKGQDLAVENIIKALA
;
A
#
# COMPACT_ATOMS: atom_id res chain seq x y z
N MET A 1 -8.55 -3.22 11.61
CA MET A 1 -7.62 -2.86 10.51
C MET A 1 -8.42 -2.33 9.33
N ARG A 2 -8.05 -1.17 8.83
CA ARG A 2 -8.73 -0.60 7.65
C ARG A 2 -8.13 -1.20 6.39
N GLN A 3 -8.87 -2.11 5.77
CA GLN A 3 -8.38 -2.91 4.64
C GLN A 3 -7.92 -2.07 3.44
N TYR A 4 -8.60 -0.95 3.17
CA TYR A 4 -8.18 -0.10 2.05
C TYR A 4 -6.80 0.53 2.28
N LEU A 5 -6.38 0.74 3.53
CA LEU A 5 -5.04 1.24 3.80
C LEU A 5 -3.97 0.19 3.48
N VAL A 6 -4.27 -1.08 3.73
CA VAL A 6 -3.36 -2.18 3.34
C VAL A 6 -3.11 -2.12 1.84
N PHE A 7 -4.16 -2.01 1.06
CA PHE A 7 -4.07 -1.94 -0.40
C PHE A 7 -3.37 -0.65 -0.85
N GLY A 8 -3.68 0.46 -0.18
CA GLY A 8 -3.05 1.75 -0.46
C GLY A 8 -1.55 1.71 -0.24
N ILE A 9 -1.11 1.09 0.84
CA ILE A 9 0.32 0.95 1.14
C ILE A 9 1.00 0.10 0.07
N PHE A 10 0.36 -1.00 -0.35
CA PHE A 10 0.87 -1.82 -1.43
C PHE A 10 1.11 -1.00 -2.70
N LEU A 11 0.12 -0.21 -3.13
CA LEU A 11 0.26 0.60 -4.34
C LEU A 11 1.32 1.68 -4.19
N TYR A 12 1.40 2.31 -3.03
CA TYR A 12 2.42 3.31 -2.75
C TYR A 12 3.82 2.73 -2.92
N ILE A 13 4.06 1.58 -2.30
CA ILE A 13 5.36 0.90 -2.40
C ILE A 13 5.64 0.49 -3.84
N SER A 14 4.64 -0.05 -4.53
CA SER A 14 4.80 -0.51 -5.92
C SER A 14 5.18 0.63 -6.85
N GLN A 15 4.57 1.80 -6.68
CA GLN A 15 4.84 2.95 -7.52
C GLN A 15 6.20 3.57 -7.23
N LYS A 16 6.61 3.62 -5.97
CA LYS A 16 7.92 4.15 -5.59
C LYS A 16 9.06 3.18 -5.83
N GLY A 17 8.76 1.89 -5.83
CA GLY A 17 9.77 0.84 -5.88
C GLY A 17 10.24 0.43 -4.50
N ARG A 18 10.46 1.38 -3.60
CA ARG A 18 10.86 1.13 -2.23
C ARG A 18 10.49 2.33 -1.37
N ALA A 19 10.04 2.06 -0.15
CA ALA A 19 9.69 3.11 0.81
C ALA A 19 10.09 2.67 2.21
N THR A 20 10.52 3.61 3.03
CA THR A 20 10.84 3.32 4.43
C THR A 20 9.57 3.26 5.26
N SER A 21 9.64 2.60 6.41
CA SER A 21 8.51 2.58 7.34
C SER A 21 8.14 3.99 7.80
N THR A 22 9.12 4.86 7.96
CA THR A 22 8.90 6.26 8.32
C THR A 22 8.11 7.00 7.24
N GLU A 23 8.51 6.84 5.97
CA GLU A 23 7.80 7.43 4.84
C GLU A 23 6.34 7.00 4.81
N ILE A 24 6.11 5.71 4.93
CA ILE A 24 4.75 5.16 4.86
C ILE A 24 3.92 5.66 6.05
N ALA A 25 4.51 5.65 7.24
CA ALA A 25 3.82 6.13 8.43
C ALA A 25 3.39 7.58 8.29
N GLU A 26 4.25 8.43 7.76
CA GLU A 26 3.94 9.84 7.56
C GLU A 26 2.90 10.06 6.48
N ASN A 27 3.00 9.34 5.36
CA ASN A 27 2.05 9.51 4.24
C ASN A 27 0.64 9.04 4.58
N PHE A 28 0.53 8.00 5.39
CA PHE A 28 -0.78 7.44 5.74
C PHE A 28 -1.25 7.82 7.13
N GLU A 29 -0.49 8.66 7.83
CA GLU A 29 -0.80 9.15 9.17
C GLU A 29 -1.07 8.00 10.16
N ILE A 30 -0.16 7.02 10.15
CA ILE A 30 -0.21 5.87 11.05
C ILE A 30 1.16 5.69 11.71
N SER A 31 1.20 4.86 12.75
CA SER A 31 2.47 4.57 13.43
C SER A 31 3.30 3.59 12.61
N LYS A 32 4.61 3.55 12.86
CA LYS A 32 5.49 2.55 12.24
C LYS A 32 5.04 1.14 12.58
N ARG A 33 4.58 0.93 13.80
CA ARG A 33 4.08 -0.38 14.23
C ARG A 33 2.90 -0.80 13.36
N THR A 34 2.00 0.14 13.06
CA THR A 34 0.86 -0.12 12.20
C THR A 34 1.30 -0.41 10.77
N VAL A 35 2.35 0.27 10.28
CA VAL A 35 2.94 -0.01 8.97
C VAL A 35 3.35 -1.49 8.89
N TYR A 36 4.08 -1.98 9.89
CA TYR A 36 4.53 -3.37 9.88
C TYR A 36 3.37 -4.37 9.99
N ARG A 37 2.32 -4.00 10.72
CA ARG A 37 1.10 -4.84 10.78
C ARG A 37 0.45 -4.95 9.40
N TYR A 38 0.39 -3.86 8.66
CA TYR A 38 -0.18 -3.86 7.32
C TYR A 38 0.71 -4.61 6.33
N VAL A 39 2.04 -4.49 6.48
CA VAL A 39 2.98 -5.25 5.68
C VAL A 39 2.82 -6.75 5.92
N ASP A 40 2.63 -7.14 7.17
CA ASP A 40 2.36 -8.55 7.50
C ASP A 40 1.06 -9.03 6.87
N ALA A 41 0.03 -8.18 6.86
CA ALA A 41 -1.23 -8.52 6.22
C ALA A 41 -1.07 -8.72 4.71
N LEU A 42 -0.24 -7.90 4.06
CA LEU A 42 0.06 -8.08 2.64
C LEU A 42 0.74 -9.42 2.40
N SER A 43 1.73 -9.76 3.23
CA SER A 43 2.43 -11.04 3.11
C SER A 43 1.47 -12.20 3.30
N PHE A 44 0.55 -12.08 4.23
CA PHE A 44 -0.43 -13.13 4.51
C PHE A 44 -1.32 -13.42 3.30
N VAL A 45 -1.69 -12.40 2.54
CA VAL A 45 -2.54 -12.59 1.34
C VAL A 45 -1.74 -12.92 0.08
N GLY A 46 -0.44 -13.12 0.20
CA GLY A 46 0.38 -13.59 -0.91
C GLY A 46 1.19 -12.54 -1.65
N VAL A 47 1.24 -11.30 -1.15
CA VAL A 47 2.08 -10.27 -1.75
C VAL A 47 3.52 -10.47 -1.29
N PRO A 48 4.47 -10.64 -2.22
CA PRO A 48 5.88 -10.90 -1.85
C PRO A 48 6.58 -9.60 -1.42
N VAL A 49 6.45 -9.26 -0.15
CA VAL A 49 7.05 -8.06 0.43
C VAL A 49 8.46 -8.37 0.90
N ILE A 50 9.38 -7.48 0.60
CA ILE A 50 10.79 -7.58 1.01
C ILE A 50 11.10 -6.43 1.96
N CYS A 51 11.57 -6.75 3.16
CA CYS A 51 12.00 -5.76 4.13
C CYS A 51 13.52 -5.84 4.27
N THR A 52 14.21 -4.73 4.01
CA THR A 52 15.66 -4.64 4.11
C THR A 52 16.01 -3.65 5.21
N GLN A 53 16.91 -4.03 6.10
CA GLN A 53 17.36 -3.15 7.17
C GLN A 53 18.66 -2.43 6.78
N GLY A 54 18.98 -1.38 7.53
CA GLY A 54 20.22 -0.65 7.34
C GLY A 54 20.03 0.67 6.61
N ARG A 55 21.14 1.27 6.23
CA ARG A 55 21.19 2.62 5.68
C ARG A 55 20.34 2.81 4.40
N ASN A 56 20.39 1.81 3.53
CA ASN A 56 19.61 1.82 2.29
C ASN A 56 18.42 0.87 2.39
N GLY A 57 17.99 0.62 3.62
CA GLY A 57 16.88 -0.28 3.86
C GLY A 57 15.54 0.32 3.50
N GLY A 58 14.53 -0.53 3.47
CA GLY A 58 13.16 -0.12 3.18
C GLY A 58 12.29 -1.31 2.91
N ILE A 59 11.07 -1.02 2.51
CA ILE A 59 10.06 -2.02 2.19
C ILE A 59 9.79 -1.95 0.70
N SER A 60 9.85 -3.09 0.03
CA SER A 60 9.62 -3.18 -1.41
C SER A 60 8.78 -4.41 -1.73
N ILE A 61 8.25 -4.43 -2.94
CA ILE A 61 7.52 -5.59 -3.46
C ILE A 61 8.45 -6.29 -4.46
N MET A 62 8.47 -7.62 -4.42
CA MET A 62 9.30 -8.39 -5.36
C MET A 62 9.04 -7.94 -6.78
N GLU A 63 10.11 -7.75 -7.55
CA GLU A 63 10.02 -7.32 -8.94
C GLU A 63 9.19 -8.31 -9.75
N GLY A 64 8.37 -7.77 -10.63
CA GLY A 64 7.50 -8.59 -11.48
C GLY A 64 6.13 -8.89 -10.92
N PHE A 65 5.90 -8.62 -9.62
CA PHE A 65 4.58 -8.79 -9.05
C PHE A 65 3.69 -7.63 -9.47
N LYS A 66 2.52 -7.95 -10.01
CA LYS A 66 1.58 -6.95 -10.51
C LYS A 66 0.25 -7.03 -9.80
N LEU A 67 -0.47 -5.90 -9.81
CA LEU A 67 -1.79 -5.82 -9.20
C LEU A 67 -2.76 -6.89 -9.70
N ASP A 68 -2.66 -7.26 -10.96
CA ASP A 68 -3.52 -8.29 -11.55
C ASP A 68 -3.42 -9.62 -10.82
N ASN A 69 -2.28 -9.88 -10.18
CA ASN A 69 -2.08 -11.11 -9.42
C ASN A 69 -2.93 -11.16 -8.16
N LEU A 70 -3.51 -10.04 -7.73
CA LEU A 70 -4.36 -9.98 -6.55
C LEU A 70 -5.82 -10.31 -6.84
N CYS A 71 -6.19 -10.44 -8.11
CA CYS A 71 -7.51 -10.91 -8.55
C CYS A 71 -8.69 -10.15 -7.94
N PHE A 72 -8.59 -8.82 -7.86
CA PHE A 72 -9.72 -8.01 -7.41
C PHE A 72 -10.78 -7.90 -8.49
N THR A 73 -12.04 -8.08 -8.10
CA THR A 73 -13.17 -7.85 -8.99
C THR A 73 -13.38 -6.35 -9.20
N LYS A 74 -14.14 -5.99 -10.23
CA LYS A 74 -14.51 -4.59 -10.46
C LYS A 74 -15.27 -4.02 -9.28
N GLN A 75 -16.14 -4.81 -8.68
CA GLN A 75 -16.91 -4.39 -7.52
C GLN A 75 -16.01 -4.12 -6.32
N GLU A 76 -15.05 -5.00 -6.07
CA GLU A 76 -14.10 -4.82 -4.98
C GLU A 76 -13.24 -3.56 -5.19
N LYS A 77 -12.78 -3.32 -6.42
CA LYS A 77 -12.03 -2.10 -6.75
C LYS A 77 -12.88 -0.85 -6.49
N SER A 78 -14.16 -0.89 -6.85
CA SER A 78 -15.07 0.24 -6.62
C SER A 78 -15.22 0.54 -5.13
N ILE A 79 -15.33 -0.49 -4.30
CA ILE A 79 -15.44 -0.34 -2.86
C ILE A 79 -14.17 0.32 -2.31
N ILE A 80 -13.01 -0.13 -2.76
CA ILE A 80 -11.72 0.43 -2.34
C ILE A 80 -11.61 1.88 -2.76
N ILE A 81 -11.94 2.20 -4.00
CA ILE A 81 -11.88 3.57 -4.52
C ILE A 81 -12.80 4.49 -3.72
N ASN A 82 -14.03 4.05 -3.42
CA ASN A 82 -14.96 4.83 -2.64
C ASN A 82 -14.44 5.11 -1.23
N ALA A 83 -13.84 4.10 -0.60
CA ALA A 83 -13.25 4.26 0.73
C ALA A 83 -12.10 5.26 0.70
N LEU A 84 -11.24 5.18 -0.32
CA LEU A 84 -10.12 6.10 -0.48
C LEU A 84 -10.60 7.52 -0.74
N ASN A 85 -11.66 7.70 -1.52
CA ASN A 85 -12.22 9.03 -1.77
C ASN A 85 -12.70 9.71 -0.51
N LYS A 86 -13.25 8.96 0.43
CA LYS A 86 -13.68 9.50 1.72
C LYS A 86 -12.52 9.96 2.59
N GLU A 87 -11.36 9.33 2.42
CA GLU A 87 -10.17 9.60 3.23
C GLU A 87 -9.18 10.56 2.57
N LYS A 88 -9.38 10.89 1.30
CA LYS A 88 -8.32 11.52 0.54
C LYS A 88 -7.98 12.94 0.98
N GLY A 89 -8.95 13.74 1.40
CA GLY A 89 -8.66 15.13 1.75
C GLY A 89 -7.72 15.77 0.73
N GLN A 90 -6.57 16.25 1.20
CA GLN A 90 -5.53 16.84 0.35
C GLN A 90 -4.36 15.90 0.10
N ASP A 91 -4.50 14.62 0.40
CA ASP A 91 -3.41 13.67 0.31
C ASP A 91 -3.16 13.23 -1.13
N LEU A 92 -2.02 13.65 -1.68
CA LEU A 92 -1.62 13.31 -3.04
C LEU A 92 -1.39 11.80 -3.21
N ALA A 93 -0.90 11.12 -2.17
CA ALA A 93 -0.67 9.68 -2.23
C ALA A 93 -1.98 8.94 -2.45
N VAL A 94 -3.05 9.35 -1.76
CA VAL A 94 -4.38 8.75 -1.93
C VAL A 94 -4.90 8.97 -3.34
N GLU A 95 -4.71 10.16 -3.90
CA GLU A 95 -5.11 10.44 -5.28
C GLU A 95 -4.39 9.54 -6.28
N ASN A 96 -3.10 9.34 -6.09
CA ASN A 96 -2.31 8.47 -6.96
C ASN A 96 -2.77 7.03 -6.87
N ILE A 97 -3.14 6.57 -5.67
CA ILE A 97 -3.70 5.23 -5.47
C ILE A 97 -5.01 5.06 -6.23
N ILE A 98 -5.89 6.05 -6.13
CA ILE A 98 -7.17 6.03 -6.83
C ILE A 98 -6.96 5.95 -8.35
N LYS A 99 -6.03 6.73 -8.88
CA LYS A 99 -5.70 6.70 -10.30
C LYS A 99 -5.19 5.34 -10.75
N ALA A 100 -4.39 4.69 -9.91
CA ALA A 100 -3.84 3.37 -10.23
C ALA A 100 -4.94 2.30 -10.27
N LEU A 101 -5.97 2.46 -9.46
CA LEU A 101 -7.10 1.52 -9.41
C LEU A 101 -8.10 1.73 -10.54
N ALA A 102 -8.25 2.96 -10.96
CA ALA A 102 -9.16 3.28 -12.05
C ALA A 102 -8.59 2.80 -13.38
#